data_38e2d36d013a86f0704acd486dd8889e
#
_entry.id   38e2d36d013a86f0704acd486dd8889e
#
_cell.length_a   1.000
_cell.length_b   1.000
_cell.length_c   1.000
_cell.angle_alpha   90.00
_cell.angle_beta   90.00
_cell.angle_gamma   90.00
#
_symmetry.space_group_name_H-M   'P 1'
#
loop_
_entity.id
_entity.type
_entity.pdbx_description
1 polymer ?
#
loop_
_entity_poly.entity_id
_entity_poly.type
_entity_poly.pdbx_seq_one_letter_code
_entity_poly.pdbx_strand_id
1 'polypeptide(L)'
;MSEFILTLDEGTTSARAIVFNQAGQVVRTAQQEFTQIYPQPGWVEHHPEEIWQTQLKVAQQAVQDASIAAIGITNQRETTVIWDRETGDPIYNAIVWQDRRTAGFCDELKAEGFDKTILEKTGLVTDAYFSGTKVKWLLDNVPGARAKAEAGKLAFGTIDTYLIWKLTGGRLHITDVSNASRTLLYDIHKKWWSNTILTRFNIPHSLLPQVVSSSMIYGETDAALFGRAIPIAGIAGDQQAATFGQACYAPGLVKNTYGTGCFMLMNTGTEAVASQNNLLTTIGWRIGEQPTQYCLEGSVFIAGAAIQWLRDSLKMISNAAETEAIARSIAHTDGVYVVPAFVGLGAPYWDSYARGTIVGLTRGSGQAQIVRATLESIAYQTRDVLDAMQADSGLTLPALRVDGGAVVNDFLMQFQADILGVPVQRPSVTETTALGAAYLAGLAVNYWSSQDEIQQQWAIEKTFEPHMSADERAKLYSGWQRAVDRAKAWLA
;
A
#
# COMPACT_ATOMS: atom_id res chain seq x y z
N MET A 1 21.42 11.25 -26.57
CA MET A 1 21.11 9.92 -26.03
C MET A 1 19.75 10.05 -25.36
N SER A 2 18.88 9.06 -25.55
CA SER A 2 17.57 9.09 -24.86
C SER A 2 17.81 8.97 -23.35
N GLU A 3 17.17 9.83 -22.58
CA GLU A 3 17.20 9.76 -21.12
C GLU A 3 16.06 8.85 -20.61
N PHE A 4 16.20 8.32 -19.40
CA PHE A 4 15.25 7.42 -18.77
C PHE A 4 15.01 7.81 -17.31
N ILE A 5 13.93 7.36 -16.72
CA ILE A 5 13.70 7.45 -15.28
C ILE A 5 13.98 6.08 -14.65
N LEU A 6 14.76 6.05 -13.59
CA LEU A 6 14.96 4.88 -12.75
C LEU A 6 13.99 4.92 -11.58
N THR A 7 13.28 3.84 -11.33
CA THR A 7 12.49 3.67 -10.10
C THR A 7 13.12 2.61 -9.21
N LEU A 8 13.26 2.93 -7.94
CA LEU A 8 13.55 1.99 -6.86
C LEU A 8 12.22 1.65 -6.19
N ASP A 9 11.83 0.37 -6.26
CA ASP A 9 10.57 -0.14 -5.72
C ASP A 9 10.88 -1.18 -4.65
N GLU A 10 10.84 -0.72 -3.40
CA GLU A 10 11.18 -1.54 -2.24
C GLU A 10 9.92 -2.14 -1.65
N GLY A 11 9.58 -3.36 -2.09
CA GLY A 11 8.42 -4.12 -1.61
C GLY A 11 8.69 -4.83 -0.29
N THR A 12 7.67 -5.53 0.21
CA THR A 12 7.76 -6.25 1.50
C THR A 12 8.71 -7.46 1.43
N THR A 13 8.82 -8.11 0.28
CA THR A 13 9.59 -9.37 0.13
C THR A 13 10.75 -9.28 -0.85
N SER A 14 10.83 -8.20 -1.63
CA SER A 14 11.84 -8.05 -2.66
C SER A 14 12.07 -6.58 -3.00
N ALA A 15 13.30 -6.25 -3.38
CA ALA A 15 13.67 -4.99 -3.99
C ALA A 15 13.61 -5.11 -5.52
N ARG A 16 13.07 -4.09 -6.18
CA ARG A 16 13.04 -3.98 -7.65
C ARG A 16 13.67 -2.67 -8.10
N ALA A 17 14.22 -2.67 -9.29
CA ALA A 17 14.63 -1.48 -9.99
C ALA A 17 14.13 -1.55 -11.44
N ILE A 18 13.40 -0.52 -11.86
CA ILE A 18 12.75 -0.48 -13.16
C ILE A 18 13.14 0.81 -13.88
N VAL A 19 13.57 0.69 -15.12
CA VAL A 19 13.90 1.81 -16.01
C VAL A 19 12.75 2.05 -16.96
N PHE A 20 12.22 3.27 -16.98
CA PHE A 20 11.11 3.71 -17.83
C PHE A 20 11.57 4.69 -18.89
N ASN A 21 11.03 4.56 -20.11
CA ASN A 21 11.16 5.56 -21.16
C ASN A 21 10.06 6.64 -21.06
N GLN A 22 10.13 7.66 -21.92
CA GLN A 22 9.18 8.80 -21.92
C GLN A 22 7.75 8.37 -22.26
N ALA A 23 7.55 7.23 -22.92
CA ALA A 23 6.22 6.67 -23.17
C ALA A 23 5.66 5.88 -21.96
N GLY A 24 6.34 5.90 -20.79
CA GLY A 24 5.95 5.14 -19.60
C GLY A 24 6.13 3.63 -19.73
N GLN A 25 6.88 3.16 -20.74
CA GLN A 25 7.12 1.74 -20.98
C GLN A 25 8.34 1.25 -20.20
N VAL A 26 8.25 0.03 -19.69
CA VAL A 26 9.37 -0.67 -19.04
C VAL A 26 10.45 -0.99 -20.09
N VAL A 27 11.67 -0.52 -19.85
CA VAL A 27 12.84 -0.79 -20.69
C VAL A 27 13.70 -1.90 -20.10
N ARG A 28 13.92 -1.85 -18.79
CA ARG A 28 14.69 -2.86 -18.03
C ARG A 28 14.09 -3.04 -16.66
N THR A 29 14.20 -4.25 -16.13
CA THR A 29 13.82 -4.60 -14.76
C THR A 29 14.88 -5.50 -14.15
N ALA A 30 15.21 -5.24 -12.90
CA ALA A 30 15.97 -6.16 -12.06
C ALA A 30 15.22 -6.32 -10.73
N GLN A 31 15.20 -7.51 -10.18
CA GLN A 31 14.51 -7.84 -8.93
C GLN A 31 15.30 -8.88 -8.16
N GLN A 32 15.29 -8.76 -6.84
CA GLN A 32 15.86 -9.75 -5.92
C GLN A 32 15.06 -9.77 -4.62
N GLU A 33 14.77 -10.97 -4.14
CA GLU A 33 14.19 -11.18 -2.81
C GLU A 33 15.25 -10.97 -1.73
N PHE A 34 14.77 -10.66 -0.49
CA PHE A 34 15.59 -10.57 0.71
C PHE A 34 14.93 -11.32 1.88
N THR A 35 15.73 -11.57 2.92
CA THR A 35 15.37 -12.43 4.04
C THR A 35 14.21 -11.85 4.86
N GLN A 36 13.21 -12.68 5.12
CA GLN A 36 12.12 -12.40 6.06
C GLN A 36 12.45 -13.01 7.42
N ILE A 37 12.34 -12.24 8.51
CA ILE A 37 12.73 -12.66 9.85
C ILE A 37 11.49 -12.70 10.74
N TYR A 38 11.27 -13.84 11.40
CA TYR A 38 10.12 -14.08 12.29
C TYR A 38 10.60 -14.49 13.69
N PRO A 39 11.04 -13.53 14.55
CA PRO A 39 11.68 -13.86 15.85
C PRO A 39 10.72 -14.52 16.84
N GLN A 40 9.45 -14.15 16.80
CA GLN A 40 8.38 -14.66 17.66
C GLN A 40 7.04 -14.65 16.90
N PRO A 41 6.01 -15.37 17.37
CA PRO A 41 4.68 -15.30 16.79
C PRO A 41 4.15 -13.85 16.73
N GLY A 42 3.76 -13.39 15.54
CA GLY A 42 3.27 -12.03 15.29
C GLY A 42 4.37 -10.97 15.14
N TRP A 43 5.66 -11.32 15.24
CA TRP A 43 6.77 -10.42 14.97
C TRP A 43 7.28 -10.63 13.56
N VAL A 44 7.52 -9.52 12.83
CA VAL A 44 8.04 -9.54 11.47
C VAL A 44 9.12 -8.48 11.34
N GLU A 45 10.30 -8.89 10.91
CA GLU A 45 11.47 -8.02 10.80
C GLU A 45 12.21 -8.22 9.48
N HIS A 46 12.91 -7.18 9.06
CA HIS A 46 13.88 -7.24 7.97
C HIS A 46 15.24 -6.72 8.43
N HIS A 47 16.30 -7.16 7.77
CA HIS A 47 17.64 -6.62 7.98
C HIS A 47 17.82 -5.35 7.13
N PRO A 48 17.93 -4.13 7.71
CA PRO A 48 17.96 -2.90 6.91
C PRO A 48 19.13 -2.82 5.94
N GLU A 49 20.29 -3.34 6.32
CA GLU A 49 21.45 -3.35 5.44
C GLU A 49 21.27 -4.33 4.26
N GLU A 50 20.59 -5.47 4.47
CA GLU A 50 20.25 -6.38 3.36
C GLU A 50 19.28 -5.71 2.37
N ILE A 51 18.27 -4.98 2.87
CA ILE A 51 17.38 -4.15 2.03
C ILE A 51 18.20 -3.19 1.18
N TRP A 52 19.10 -2.41 1.80
CA TRP A 52 19.94 -1.46 1.11
C TRP A 52 20.82 -2.12 0.04
N GLN A 53 21.56 -3.17 0.40
CA GLN A 53 22.46 -3.84 -0.52
C GLN A 53 21.71 -4.48 -1.69
N THR A 54 20.56 -5.08 -1.41
CA THR A 54 19.70 -5.68 -2.44
C THR A 54 19.17 -4.60 -3.39
N GLN A 55 18.65 -3.48 -2.85
CA GLN A 55 18.14 -2.38 -3.67
C GLN A 55 19.23 -1.73 -4.52
N LEU A 56 20.41 -1.51 -3.95
CA LEU A 56 21.56 -0.96 -4.70
C LEU A 56 21.98 -1.89 -5.84
N LYS A 57 22.08 -3.18 -5.55
CA LYS A 57 22.48 -4.20 -6.54
C LYS A 57 21.52 -4.24 -7.73
N VAL A 58 20.20 -4.32 -7.47
CA VAL A 58 19.21 -4.35 -8.56
C VAL A 58 19.17 -3.01 -9.32
N ALA A 59 19.39 -1.89 -8.63
CA ALA A 59 19.50 -0.58 -9.28
C ALA A 59 20.67 -0.52 -10.25
N GLN A 60 21.87 -0.96 -9.84
CA GLN A 60 23.06 -1.02 -10.70
C GLN A 60 22.84 -1.98 -11.90
N GLN A 61 22.17 -3.11 -11.68
CA GLN A 61 21.82 -4.05 -12.75
C GLN A 61 20.84 -3.46 -13.77
N ALA A 62 19.88 -2.63 -13.33
CA ALA A 62 18.92 -2.00 -14.22
C ALA A 62 19.52 -0.80 -14.98
N VAL A 63 20.37 0.00 -14.33
CA VAL A 63 20.99 1.19 -14.92
C VAL A 63 21.95 0.84 -16.06
N GLN A 64 22.92 -0.06 -15.82
CA GLN A 64 23.96 -0.40 -16.79
C GLN A 64 24.56 0.86 -17.46
N ASP A 65 24.35 1.01 -18.78
CA ASP A 65 24.80 2.11 -19.63
C ASP A 65 23.72 3.18 -19.89
N ALA A 66 22.53 3.05 -19.26
CA ALA A 66 21.43 3.97 -19.48
C ALA A 66 21.71 5.37 -18.92
N SER A 67 21.36 6.40 -19.68
CA SER A 67 21.38 7.79 -19.19
C SER A 67 20.11 8.01 -18.33
N ILE A 68 20.27 8.06 -17.01
CA ILE A 68 19.16 8.28 -16.07
C ILE A 68 19.03 9.78 -15.77
N ALA A 69 17.87 10.35 -16.04
CA ALA A 69 17.55 11.75 -15.76
C ALA A 69 17.26 11.98 -14.27
N ALA A 70 16.53 11.05 -13.64
CA ALA A 70 16.20 11.10 -12.22
C ALA A 70 15.84 9.72 -11.65
N ILE A 71 15.87 9.64 -10.32
CA ILE A 71 15.43 8.49 -9.54
C ILE A 71 14.10 8.82 -8.85
N GLY A 72 13.09 7.93 -9.01
CA GLY A 72 11.89 7.85 -8.19
C GLY A 72 12.00 6.70 -7.19
N ILE A 73 11.48 6.90 -5.98
CA ILE A 73 11.51 5.90 -4.90
C ILE A 73 10.09 5.62 -4.45
N THR A 74 9.74 4.34 -4.40
CA THR A 74 8.52 3.86 -3.77
C THR A 74 8.84 2.70 -2.84
N ASN A 75 8.05 2.51 -1.79
CA ASN A 75 8.40 1.58 -0.73
C ASN A 75 7.18 0.99 -0.05
N GLN A 76 7.35 -0.21 0.52
CA GLN A 76 6.47 -0.70 1.57
C GLN A 76 6.35 0.34 2.67
N ARG A 77 5.12 0.76 2.98
CA ARG A 77 4.88 1.84 3.96
C ARG A 77 5.08 1.33 5.39
N GLU A 78 5.12 2.24 6.34
CA GLU A 78 5.10 2.03 7.81
C GLU A 78 6.27 1.22 8.39
N THR A 79 7.00 0.45 7.60
CA THR A 79 8.18 -0.29 8.05
C THR A 79 9.21 0.67 8.62
N THR A 80 9.63 0.40 9.85
CA THR A 80 10.30 1.35 10.74
C THR A 80 11.77 1.00 10.91
N VAL A 81 12.67 1.96 10.61
CA VAL A 81 14.10 1.85 10.84
C VAL A 81 14.58 2.98 11.73
N ILE A 82 15.45 2.69 12.69
CA ILE A 82 16.21 3.68 13.45
C ILE A 82 17.69 3.35 13.32
N TRP A 83 18.52 4.37 13.03
CA TRP A 83 19.96 4.21 12.84
C TRP A 83 20.76 5.32 13.53
N ASP A 84 22.02 5.05 13.76
CA ASP A 84 22.97 6.01 14.30
C ASP A 84 23.40 7.01 13.18
N ARG A 85 23.31 8.30 13.46
CA ARG A 85 23.62 9.35 12.45
C ARG A 85 25.08 9.42 12.07
N GLU A 86 25.97 9.00 12.96
CA GLU A 86 27.42 9.08 12.74
C GLU A 86 27.89 7.90 11.87
N THR A 87 27.42 6.69 12.17
CA THR A 87 27.86 5.48 11.47
C THR A 87 26.96 5.06 10.32
N GLY A 88 25.68 5.44 10.36
CA GLY A 88 24.64 4.97 9.45
C GLY A 88 24.15 3.54 9.77
N ASP A 89 24.61 2.95 10.88
CA ASP A 89 24.25 1.58 11.27
C ASP A 89 22.89 1.55 11.93
N PRO A 90 21.98 0.64 11.53
CA PRO A 90 20.73 0.41 12.23
C PRO A 90 20.97 -0.06 13.66
N ILE A 91 20.20 0.47 14.63
CA ILE A 91 20.30 0.05 16.04
C ILE A 91 19.55 -1.26 16.31
N TYR A 92 18.70 -1.68 15.38
CA TYR A 92 17.88 -2.88 15.43
C TYR A 92 17.41 -3.24 14.00
N ASN A 93 16.85 -4.44 13.82
CA ASN A 93 16.17 -4.80 12.57
C ASN A 93 15.02 -3.84 12.26
N ALA A 94 14.69 -3.65 10.99
CA ALA A 94 13.49 -2.94 10.58
C ALA A 94 12.25 -3.69 11.05
N ILE A 95 11.35 -3.01 11.79
CA ILE A 95 10.08 -3.60 12.20
C ILE A 95 9.06 -3.37 11.10
N VAL A 96 8.59 -4.48 10.51
CA VAL A 96 7.73 -4.47 9.32
C VAL A 96 6.31 -4.03 9.67
N TRP A 97 5.59 -3.48 8.71
CA TRP A 97 4.20 -3.05 8.83
C TRP A 97 3.24 -4.16 9.33
N GLN A 98 3.55 -5.42 9.05
CA GLN A 98 2.79 -6.60 9.47
C GLN A 98 2.98 -6.97 10.95
N ASP A 99 4.00 -6.41 11.60
CA ASP A 99 4.38 -6.73 12.98
C ASP A 99 3.31 -6.28 13.99
N ARG A 100 3.01 -7.14 14.95
CA ARG A 100 1.95 -6.92 15.95
C ARG A 100 2.47 -6.69 17.38
N ARG A 101 3.81 -6.60 17.59
CA ARG A 101 4.42 -6.49 18.94
C ARG A 101 3.93 -5.31 19.77
N THR A 102 3.47 -4.25 19.11
CA THR A 102 2.99 -3.02 19.77
C THR A 102 1.48 -2.98 19.98
N ALA A 103 0.76 -4.09 19.73
CA ALA A 103 -0.69 -4.14 19.87
C ALA A 103 -1.15 -3.78 21.30
N GLY A 104 -0.44 -4.24 22.34
CA GLY A 104 -0.76 -3.90 23.73
C GLY A 104 -0.70 -2.40 24.00
N PHE A 105 0.28 -1.68 23.46
CA PHE A 105 0.34 -0.21 23.59
C PHE A 105 -0.82 0.46 22.83
N CYS A 106 -1.25 -0.08 21.69
CA CYS A 106 -2.43 0.42 21.01
C CYS A 106 -3.71 0.27 21.86
N ASP A 107 -3.83 -0.85 22.58
CA ASP A 107 -4.97 -1.09 23.48
C ASP A 107 -4.96 -0.14 24.69
N GLU A 108 -3.79 0.17 25.25
CA GLU A 108 -3.62 1.21 26.28
C GLU A 108 -4.10 2.57 25.78
N LEU A 109 -3.68 3.00 24.58
CA LEU A 109 -4.09 4.27 23.99
C LEU A 109 -5.61 4.36 23.78
N LYS A 110 -6.24 3.26 23.36
CA LYS A 110 -7.70 3.16 23.21
C LYS A 110 -8.41 3.24 24.57
N ALA A 111 -7.91 2.53 25.58
CA ALA A 111 -8.46 2.55 26.92
C ALA A 111 -8.40 3.94 27.58
N GLU A 112 -7.38 4.74 27.25
CA GLU A 112 -7.22 6.13 27.69
C GLU A 112 -8.08 7.11 26.86
N GLY A 113 -8.68 6.70 25.74
CA GLY A 113 -9.40 7.55 24.81
C GLY A 113 -8.50 8.44 23.94
N PHE A 114 -7.18 8.18 23.92
CA PHE A 114 -6.22 8.93 23.13
C PHE A 114 -6.27 8.58 21.62
N ASP A 115 -6.87 7.46 21.28
CA ASP A 115 -7.17 7.00 19.91
C ASP A 115 -7.97 8.04 19.10
N LYS A 116 -8.88 8.78 19.76
CA LYS A 116 -9.64 9.89 19.14
C LYS A 116 -8.73 11.03 18.70
N THR A 117 -7.75 11.39 19.52
CA THR A 117 -6.75 12.43 19.20
C THR A 117 -5.87 11.98 18.03
N ILE A 118 -5.49 10.69 18.00
CA ILE A 118 -4.73 10.11 16.88
C ILE A 118 -5.55 10.20 15.60
N LEU A 119 -6.77 9.68 15.61
CA LEU A 119 -7.65 9.69 14.43
C LEU A 119 -7.89 11.12 13.91
N GLU A 120 -8.22 12.06 14.79
CA GLU A 120 -8.44 13.46 14.42
C GLU A 120 -7.24 14.10 13.72
N LYS A 121 -6.02 13.83 14.21
CA LYS A 121 -4.81 14.46 13.66
C LYS A 121 -4.23 13.74 12.46
N THR A 122 -4.27 12.43 12.47
CA THR A 122 -3.54 11.60 11.48
C THR A 122 -4.45 10.99 10.41
N GLY A 123 -5.76 10.95 10.64
CA GLY A 123 -6.73 10.22 9.82
C GLY A 123 -6.62 8.69 9.94
N LEU A 124 -5.79 8.19 10.86
CA LEU A 124 -5.50 6.77 11.02
C LEU A 124 -6.12 6.21 12.30
N VAL A 125 -6.54 4.95 12.24
CA VAL A 125 -6.92 4.18 13.44
C VAL A 125 -5.69 3.86 14.28
N THR A 126 -5.85 3.72 15.59
CA THR A 126 -4.76 3.32 16.49
C THR A 126 -4.50 1.82 16.35
N ASP A 127 -3.47 1.47 15.60
CA ASP A 127 -3.09 0.09 15.31
C ASP A 127 -1.56 -0.08 15.22
N ALA A 128 -1.08 -1.28 15.56
CA ALA A 128 0.33 -1.67 15.45
C ALA A 128 0.87 -1.64 14.01
N TYR A 129 0.01 -1.55 13.02
CA TYR A 129 0.35 -1.38 11.61
C TYR A 129 1.28 -0.19 11.36
N PHE A 130 1.03 0.94 12.00
CA PHE A 130 1.69 2.21 11.75
C PHE A 130 3.02 2.38 12.52
N SER A 131 3.92 3.26 12.03
CA SER A 131 5.31 3.36 12.50
C SER A 131 5.46 3.84 13.94
N GLY A 132 4.63 4.80 14.40
CA GLY A 132 4.87 5.53 15.64
C GLY A 132 4.99 4.66 16.89
N THR A 133 4.16 3.61 16.99
CA THR A 133 4.22 2.66 18.11
C THR A 133 5.49 1.81 18.07
N LYS A 134 6.00 1.47 16.87
CA LYS A 134 7.25 0.75 16.66
C LYS A 134 8.47 1.62 17.02
N VAL A 135 8.43 2.92 16.67
CA VAL A 135 9.46 3.89 17.10
C VAL A 135 9.56 3.92 18.60
N LYS A 136 8.41 4.08 19.30
CA LYS A 136 8.38 4.05 20.77
C LYS A 136 8.97 2.75 21.29
N TRP A 137 8.57 1.60 20.75
CA TRP A 137 9.05 0.30 21.18
C TRP A 137 10.57 0.19 21.05
N LEU A 138 11.15 0.61 19.93
CA LEU A 138 12.60 0.60 19.70
C LEU A 138 13.34 1.46 20.72
N LEU A 139 12.84 2.66 21.01
CA LEU A 139 13.45 3.58 21.98
C LEU A 139 13.39 3.01 23.41
N ASP A 140 12.36 2.25 23.75
CA ASP A 140 12.15 1.69 25.09
C ASP A 140 12.87 0.35 25.30
N ASN A 141 13.08 -0.45 24.25
CA ASN A 141 13.57 -1.82 24.36
C ASN A 141 15.02 -2.03 23.87
N VAL A 142 15.54 -1.13 23.02
CA VAL A 142 16.95 -1.22 22.59
C VAL A 142 17.85 -0.49 23.58
N PRO A 143 18.82 -1.18 24.21
CA PRO A 143 19.68 -0.57 25.24
C PRO A 143 20.36 0.71 24.75
N GLY A 144 20.19 1.80 25.49
CA GLY A 144 20.81 3.10 25.21
C GLY A 144 20.15 3.89 24.09
N ALA A 145 19.17 3.35 23.38
CA ALA A 145 18.52 4.03 22.24
C ALA A 145 17.87 5.35 22.64
N ARG A 146 17.12 5.36 23.75
CA ARG A 146 16.45 6.58 24.23
C ARG A 146 17.43 7.71 24.51
N ALA A 147 18.48 7.46 25.28
CA ALA A 147 19.50 8.46 25.61
C ALA A 147 20.21 9.00 24.35
N LYS A 148 20.52 8.13 23.38
CA LYS A 148 21.07 8.53 22.09
C LYS A 148 20.10 9.39 21.27
N ALA A 149 18.81 9.05 21.27
CA ALA A 149 17.78 9.80 20.57
C ALA A 149 17.58 11.19 21.16
N GLU A 150 17.52 11.30 22.50
CA GLU A 150 17.44 12.58 23.22
C GLU A 150 18.66 13.45 22.98
N ALA A 151 19.85 12.84 22.82
CA ALA A 151 21.08 13.52 22.45
C ALA A 151 21.17 13.89 20.94
N GLY A 152 20.12 13.59 20.14
CA GLY A 152 20.06 13.87 18.70
C GLY A 152 20.98 13.00 17.83
N LYS A 153 21.50 11.87 18.37
CA LYS A 153 22.45 10.99 17.68
C LYS A 153 21.78 9.94 16.78
N LEU A 154 20.47 9.76 16.89
CA LEU A 154 19.74 8.78 16.09
C LEU A 154 18.88 9.48 15.04
N ALA A 155 18.59 8.76 13.97
CA ALA A 155 17.63 9.10 12.94
C ALA A 155 16.59 7.99 12.81
N PHE A 156 15.35 8.37 12.60
CA PHE A 156 14.24 7.50 12.25
C PHE A 156 13.83 7.72 10.79
N GLY A 157 13.39 6.67 10.16
CA GLY A 157 12.69 6.76 8.88
C GLY A 157 11.89 5.51 8.56
N THR A 158 10.99 5.67 7.61
CA THR A 158 10.47 4.59 6.79
C THR A 158 11.52 4.19 5.75
N ILE A 159 11.25 3.17 4.95
CA ILE A 159 12.27 2.62 4.04
C ILE A 159 12.76 3.65 3.01
N ASP A 160 11.88 4.51 2.49
CA ASP A 160 12.28 5.64 1.63
C ASP A 160 13.38 6.51 2.25
N THR A 161 13.17 6.90 3.50
CA THR A 161 14.11 7.75 4.24
C THR A 161 15.48 7.05 4.42
N TYR A 162 15.47 5.77 4.76
CA TYR A 162 16.69 4.99 4.94
C TYR A 162 17.44 4.82 3.60
N LEU A 163 16.74 4.51 2.52
CA LEU A 163 17.33 4.42 1.18
C LEU A 163 17.95 5.76 0.74
N ILE A 164 17.25 6.88 0.95
CA ILE A 164 17.76 8.21 0.61
C ILE A 164 18.99 8.56 1.44
N TRP A 165 18.97 8.25 2.74
CA TRP A 165 20.16 8.42 3.60
C TRP A 165 21.35 7.66 3.03
N LYS A 166 21.20 6.41 2.66
CA LYS A 166 22.26 5.58 2.08
C LYS A 166 22.69 6.05 0.69
N LEU A 167 21.72 6.39 -0.20
CA LEU A 167 21.99 6.89 -1.54
C LEU A 167 22.78 8.20 -1.54
N THR A 168 22.62 9.03 -0.51
CA THR A 168 23.23 10.35 -0.41
C THR A 168 24.45 10.39 0.53
N GLY A 169 24.90 9.24 1.04
CA GLY A 169 26.03 9.19 1.98
C GLY A 169 25.75 9.99 3.28
N GLY A 170 24.52 9.93 3.78
CA GLY A 170 24.09 10.58 5.02
C GLY A 170 23.75 12.07 4.92
N ARG A 171 23.76 12.65 3.71
CA ARG A 171 23.52 14.10 3.52
C ARG A 171 22.05 14.50 3.67
N LEU A 172 21.10 13.61 3.32
CA LEU A 172 19.67 13.89 3.36
C LEU A 172 18.96 12.97 4.34
N HIS A 173 18.19 13.56 5.25
CA HIS A 173 17.29 12.88 6.17
C HIS A 173 15.86 13.40 5.95
N ILE A 174 15.19 12.87 4.93
CA ILE A 174 13.89 13.32 4.44
C ILE A 174 12.94 12.16 4.23
N THR A 175 11.64 12.44 4.29
CA THR A 175 10.55 11.57 3.84
C THR A 175 9.51 12.42 3.11
N ASP A 176 8.67 11.83 2.27
CA ASP A 176 7.61 12.58 1.63
C ASP A 176 6.33 12.65 2.48
N VAL A 177 5.40 13.53 2.08
CA VAL A 177 4.11 13.70 2.78
C VAL A 177 3.28 12.43 2.83
N SER A 178 3.38 11.54 1.81
CA SER A 178 2.60 10.30 1.77
C SER A 178 3.12 9.29 2.81
N ASN A 179 4.43 9.04 2.87
CA ASN A 179 5.03 8.19 3.90
C ASN A 179 4.88 8.78 5.30
N ALA A 180 5.10 10.10 5.48
CA ALA A 180 4.89 10.77 6.76
C ALA A 180 3.46 10.56 7.30
N SER A 181 2.45 10.62 6.43
CA SER A 181 1.04 10.43 6.81
C SER A 181 0.74 9.00 7.30
N ARG A 182 1.64 8.02 7.08
CA ARG A 182 1.48 6.62 7.54
C ARG A 182 2.17 6.33 8.87
N THR A 183 2.78 7.33 9.49
CA THR A 183 3.61 7.10 10.68
C THR A 183 2.84 7.10 12.01
N LEU A 184 1.59 7.50 12.04
CA LEU A 184 0.82 7.81 13.26
C LEU A 184 1.35 9.05 14.01
N LEU A 185 2.37 9.73 13.49
CA LEU A 185 3.04 10.86 14.15
C LEU A 185 2.78 12.20 13.46
N TYR A 186 2.25 12.17 12.24
CA TYR A 186 2.10 13.33 11.37
C TYR A 186 0.65 13.86 11.37
N ASP A 187 0.49 15.14 11.70
CA ASP A 187 -0.80 15.84 11.63
C ASP A 187 -1.07 16.20 10.15
N ILE A 188 -1.98 15.48 9.51
CA ILE A 188 -2.26 15.62 8.06
C ILE A 188 -2.93 16.96 7.72
N HIS A 189 -3.56 17.61 8.68
CA HIS A 189 -4.21 18.91 8.51
C HIS A 189 -3.22 20.06 8.62
N LYS A 190 -2.35 20.03 9.66
CA LYS A 190 -1.29 21.01 9.88
C LYS A 190 -0.07 20.77 9.00
N LYS A 191 0.09 19.57 8.48
CA LYS A 191 1.24 19.14 7.67
C LYS A 191 2.56 19.28 8.43
N TRP A 192 2.53 18.80 9.68
CA TRP A 192 3.62 18.86 10.63
C TRP A 192 3.63 17.66 11.58
N TRP A 193 4.78 17.30 12.12
CA TRP A 193 4.88 16.30 13.16
C TRP A 193 4.10 16.72 14.40
N SER A 194 3.18 15.89 14.87
CA SER A 194 2.25 16.23 15.95
C SER A 194 2.93 16.24 17.32
N ASN A 195 3.22 17.42 17.85
CA ASN A 195 3.80 17.55 19.20
C ASN A 195 2.98 16.83 20.28
N THR A 196 1.65 16.82 20.16
CA THR A 196 0.76 16.13 21.10
C THR A 196 1.04 14.61 21.11
N ILE A 197 1.16 14.01 19.93
CA ILE A 197 1.42 12.57 19.79
C ILE A 197 2.87 12.25 20.18
N LEU A 198 3.84 13.06 19.72
CA LEU A 198 5.25 12.90 20.07
C LEU A 198 5.47 12.92 21.57
N THR A 199 4.82 13.85 22.29
CA THR A 199 4.88 13.94 23.75
C THR A 199 4.30 12.70 24.40
N ARG A 200 3.10 12.22 23.95
CA ARG A 200 2.47 11.03 24.53
C ARG A 200 3.29 9.75 24.28
N PHE A 201 3.97 9.65 23.14
CA PHE A 201 4.83 8.53 22.80
C PHE A 201 6.26 8.67 23.34
N ASN A 202 6.59 9.84 23.90
CA ASN A 202 7.94 10.21 24.33
C ASN A 202 8.97 10.03 23.21
N ILE A 203 8.70 10.59 22.04
CA ILE A 203 9.57 10.57 20.86
C ILE A 203 10.21 11.94 20.67
N PRO A 204 11.55 12.07 20.71
CA PRO A 204 12.23 13.34 20.50
C PRO A 204 12.06 13.83 19.05
N HIS A 205 11.76 15.11 18.87
CA HIS A 205 11.59 15.70 17.55
C HIS A 205 12.86 15.60 16.67
N SER A 206 14.04 15.62 17.30
CA SER A 206 15.35 15.48 16.62
C SER A 206 15.53 14.14 15.90
N LEU A 207 14.73 13.13 16.25
CA LEU A 207 14.76 11.80 15.63
C LEU A 207 14.14 11.81 14.21
N LEU A 208 13.19 12.73 13.96
CA LEU A 208 12.31 12.69 12.81
C LEU A 208 12.93 13.31 11.55
N PRO A 209 12.62 12.79 10.35
CA PRO A 209 13.06 13.37 9.08
C PRO A 209 12.33 14.68 8.76
N GLN A 210 12.90 15.49 7.90
CA GLN A 210 12.19 16.58 7.26
C GLN A 210 11.16 16.03 6.29
N VAL A 211 9.92 16.53 6.34
CA VAL A 211 8.85 16.12 5.42
C VAL A 211 8.86 17.03 4.20
N VAL A 212 8.90 16.43 3.02
CA VAL A 212 9.01 17.11 1.73
C VAL A 212 7.83 16.74 0.80
N SER A 213 7.72 17.43 -0.34
CA SER A 213 6.77 17.08 -1.39
C SER A 213 7.14 15.74 -2.04
N SER A 214 6.15 15.02 -2.57
CA SER A 214 6.36 13.74 -3.25
C SER A 214 7.09 13.89 -4.59
N SER A 215 7.03 15.07 -5.21
CA SER A 215 7.70 15.41 -6.47
C SER A 215 8.42 16.74 -6.34
N MET A 216 9.74 16.71 -6.22
CA MET A 216 10.68 17.83 -6.27
C MET A 216 12.09 17.27 -6.35
N ILE A 217 13.08 18.05 -6.79
CA ILE A 217 14.49 17.64 -6.72
C ILE A 217 14.96 17.81 -5.28
N TYR A 218 15.31 16.70 -4.60
CA TYR A 218 15.76 16.70 -3.21
C TYR A 218 17.27 16.87 -3.07
N GLY A 219 18.01 16.36 -4.04
CA GLY A 219 19.45 16.30 -4.11
C GLY A 219 19.88 15.20 -5.07
N GLU A 220 21.14 14.76 -4.95
CA GLU A 220 21.75 13.79 -5.85
C GLU A 220 22.35 12.62 -5.07
N THR A 221 22.43 11.46 -5.72
CA THR A 221 23.13 10.29 -5.18
C THR A 221 24.63 10.56 -4.99
N ASP A 222 25.27 9.74 -4.17
CA ASP A 222 26.72 9.66 -4.21
C ASP A 222 27.17 9.13 -5.58
N ALA A 223 28.09 9.85 -6.22
CA ALA A 223 28.59 9.48 -7.55
C ALA A 223 29.28 8.12 -7.58
N ALA A 224 29.84 7.66 -6.46
CA ALA A 224 30.47 6.36 -6.34
C ALA A 224 29.52 5.18 -6.57
N LEU A 225 28.22 5.37 -6.32
CA LEU A 225 27.22 4.31 -6.44
C LEU A 225 26.90 3.94 -7.91
N PHE A 226 26.90 4.94 -8.80
CA PHE A 226 26.50 4.78 -10.20
C PHE A 226 27.53 5.34 -11.20
N GLY A 227 28.74 5.67 -10.74
CA GLY A 227 29.77 6.32 -11.55
C GLY A 227 29.48 7.79 -11.89
N ARG A 228 28.33 8.32 -11.45
CA ARG A 228 27.91 9.73 -11.56
C ARG A 228 26.85 10.04 -10.52
N ALA A 229 26.66 11.30 -10.21
CA ALA A 229 25.54 11.77 -9.40
C ALA A 229 24.25 11.74 -10.25
N ILE A 230 23.17 11.26 -9.66
CA ILE A 230 21.84 11.17 -10.30
C ILE A 230 20.84 11.90 -9.38
N PRO A 231 20.01 12.82 -9.91
CA PRO A 231 18.98 13.49 -9.13
C PRO A 231 17.99 12.50 -8.51
N ILE A 232 17.66 12.66 -7.22
CA ILE A 232 16.56 11.96 -6.55
C ILE A 232 15.39 12.95 -6.54
N ALA A 233 14.26 12.60 -7.16
CA ALA A 233 13.25 13.60 -7.48
C ALA A 233 11.79 13.16 -7.27
N GLY A 234 11.54 11.92 -6.91
CA GLY A 234 10.20 11.39 -6.62
C GLY A 234 10.23 10.45 -5.41
N ILE A 235 9.29 10.60 -4.47
CA ILE A 235 9.11 9.71 -3.33
C ILE A 235 7.62 9.53 -3.09
N ALA A 236 7.16 8.30 -2.96
CA ALA A 236 5.82 8.02 -2.48
C ALA A 236 5.73 6.60 -1.88
N GLY A 237 4.88 6.42 -0.87
CA GLY A 237 4.50 5.08 -0.42
C GLY A 237 3.87 4.27 -1.56
N ASP A 238 4.01 2.95 -1.52
CA ASP A 238 3.64 2.04 -2.61
C ASP A 238 2.20 2.23 -3.12
N GLN A 239 1.25 2.38 -2.21
CA GLN A 239 -0.16 2.52 -2.58
C GLN A 239 -0.47 3.91 -3.15
N GLN A 240 0.20 4.95 -2.66
CA GLN A 240 0.10 6.30 -3.20
C GLN A 240 0.77 6.40 -4.58
N ALA A 241 1.94 5.78 -4.73
CA ALA A 241 2.61 5.68 -6.02
C ALA A 241 1.72 4.95 -7.05
N ALA A 242 1.11 3.82 -6.68
CA ALA A 242 0.17 3.10 -7.55
C ALA A 242 -1.04 3.97 -7.94
N THR A 243 -1.57 4.75 -7.00
CA THR A 243 -2.69 5.68 -7.28
C THR A 243 -2.27 6.76 -8.29
N PHE A 244 -1.04 7.28 -8.15
CA PHE A 244 -0.47 8.25 -9.07
C PHE A 244 -0.19 7.63 -10.44
N GLY A 245 0.38 6.42 -10.48
CA GLY A 245 0.67 5.67 -11.71
C GLY A 245 -0.58 5.23 -12.47
N GLN A 246 -1.68 5.02 -11.76
CA GLN A 246 -3.02 4.82 -12.35
C GLN A 246 -3.67 6.12 -12.83
N ALA A 247 -2.97 7.26 -12.80
CA ALA A 247 -3.50 8.57 -13.15
C ALA A 247 -4.82 8.92 -12.42
N CYS A 248 -4.98 8.52 -11.17
CA CYS A 248 -6.15 8.83 -10.35
C CYS A 248 -6.07 10.28 -9.82
N TYR A 249 -5.92 11.27 -10.72
CA TYR A 249 -5.65 12.66 -10.36
C TYR A 249 -6.89 13.47 -9.98
N ALA A 250 -8.07 13.06 -10.41
CA ALA A 250 -9.32 13.74 -10.09
C ALA A 250 -10.04 13.12 -8.89
N PRO A 251 -10.76 13.92 -8.07
CA PRO A 251 -11.61 13.39 -7.01
C PRO A 251 -12.62 12.37 -7.52
N GLY A 252 -12.84 11.30 -6.76
CA GLY A 252 -13.72 10.19 -7.11
C GLY A 252 -13.05 9.08 -7.93
N LEU A 253 -11.84 9.30 -8.47
CA LEU A 253 -11.08 8.23 -9.11
C LEU A 253 -10.47 7.31 -8.04
N VAL A 254 -10.59 6.01 -8.28
CA VAL A 254 -10.17 4.96 -7.35
C VAL A 254 -9.27 3.96 -8.05
N LYS A 255 -8.20 3.56 -7.38
CA LYS A 255 -7.43 2.38 -7.77
C LYS A 255 -7.63 1.27 -6.75
N ASN A 256 -7.55 0.02 -7.20
CA ASN A 256 -7.46 -1.15 -6.35
C ASN A 256 -6.30 -2.05 -6.80
N THR A 257 -5.36 -2.30 -5.92
CA THR A 257 -4.26 -3.24 -6.15
C THR A 257 -4.64 -4.62 -5.60
N TYR A 258 -4.76 -5.62 -6.47
CA TYR A 258 -5.10 -7.00 -6.13
C TYR A 258 -3.83 -7.83 -5.93
N GLY A 259 -3.35 -7.86 -4.70
CA GLY A 259 -2.22 -8.68 -4.25
C GLY A 259 -2.64 -9.80 -3.30
N THR A 260 -1.85 -10.08 -2.28
CA THR A 260 -2.20 -10.98 -1.16
C THR A 260 -3.51 -10.53 -0.49
N GLY A 261 -3.66 -9.22 -0.28
CA GLY A 261 -4.89 -8.50 0.02
C GLY A 261 -5.25 -7.55 -1.11
N CYS A 262 -6.27 -6.71 -0.89
CA CYS A 262 -6.58 -5.59 -1.78
C CYS A 262 -6.40 -4.28 -1.02
N PHE A 263 -5.79 -3.31 -1.70
CA PHE A 263 -5.59 -1.96 -1.16
C PHE A 263 -6.20 -0.94 -2.12
N MET A 264 -7.24 -0.26 -1.64
CA MET A 264 -7.99 0.73 -2.41
C MET A 264 -7.69 2.12 -1.92
N LEU A 265 -7.40 3.03 -2.85
CA LEU A 265 -7.28 4.46 -2.58
C LEU A 265 -8.21 5.23 -3.50
N MET A 266 -9.09 6.05 -2.90
CA MET A 266 -9.93 7.03 -3.59
C MET A 266 -9.33 8.41 -3.41
N ASN A 267 -9.04 9.11 -4.49
CA ASN A 267 -8.65 10.52 -4.43
C ASN A 267 -9.85 11.36 -3.98
N THR A 268 -9.70 12.12 -2.90
CA THR A 268 -10.72 13.05 -2.37
C THR A 268 -10.42 14.52 -2.66
N GLY A 269 -9.37 14.79 -3.45
CA GLY A 269 -8.93 16.14 -3.78
C GLY A 269 -8.12 16.78 -2.65
N THR A 270 -8.35 18.07 -2.43
CA THR A 270 -7.58 18.87 -1.45
C THR A 270 -8.16 18.85 -0.04
N GLU A 271 -9.22 18.08 0.18
CA GLU A 271 -9.88 17.96 1.47
C GLU A 271 -9.61 16.60 2.12
N ALA A 272 -9.19 16.62 3.38
CA ALA A 272 -9.05 15.42 4.19
C ALA A 272 -10.44 15.01 4.71
N VAL A 273 -11.07 14.05 4.04
CA VAL A 273 -12.38 13.52 4.43
C VAL A 273 -12.24 12.65 5.67
N ALA A 274 -12.91 13.02 6.76
CA ALA A 274 -12.97 12.20 7.98
C ALA A 274 -13.95 11.05 7.78
N SER A 275 -13.45 9.81 7.80
CA SER A 275 -14.30 8.63 7.61
C SER A 275 -15.23 8.38 8.80
N GLN A 276 -16.49 8.07 8.50
CA GLN A 276 -17.51 7.58 9.46
C GLN A 276 -17.74 6.08 9.30
N ASN A 277 -17.14 5.47 8.27
CA ASN A 277 -17.29 4.06 7.92
C ASN A 277 -15.99 3.27 8.11
N ASN A 278 -15.15 3.69 9.08
CA ASN A 278 -13.92 3.00 9.47
C ASN A 278 -12.88 2.88 8.34
N LEU A 279 -12.83 3.82 7.40
CA LEU A 279 -11.73 3.94 6.44
C LEU A 279 -10.60 4.79 7.03
N LEU A 280 -9.45 4.74 6.38
CA LEU A 280 -8.32 5.60 6.71
C LEU A 280 -8.34 6.84 5.83
N THR A 281 -8.01 8.00 6.41
CA THR A 281 -7.71 9.21 5.65
C THR A 281 -6.20 9.37 5.61
N THR A 282 -5.65 9.54 4.41
CA THR A 282 -4.20 9.64 4.21
C THR A 282 -3.87 10.71 3.18
N ILE A 283 -2.62 11.15 3.15
CA ILE A 283 -2.15 12.01 2.07
C ILE A 283 -1.84 11.15 0.85
N GLY A 284 -2.38 11.51 -0.30
CA GLY A 284 -2.07 10.90 -1.59
C GLY A 284 -0.68 11.34 -2.07
N TRP A 285 -0.50 12.63 -2.34
CA TRP A 285 0.77 13.23 -2.77
C TRP A 285 0.75 14.75 -2.66
N ARG A 286 1.93 15.35 -2.83
CA ARG A 286 2.10 16.76 -3.11
C ARG A 286 3.16 16.96 -4.20
N ILE A 287 2.89 17.80 -5.20
CA ILE A 287 3.82 18.14 -6.28
C ILE A 287 4.35 19.55 -6.04
N GLY A 288 5.64 19.70 -5.77
CA GLY A 288 6.25 21.00 -5.45
C GLY A 288 5.44 21.76 -4.40
N GLU A 289 5.02 22.96 -4.72
CA GLU A 289 4.21 23.83 -3.86
C GLU A 289 2.69 23.74 -4.12
N GLN A 290 2.24 22.79 -4.97
CA GLN A 290 0.82 22.61 -5.24
C GLN A 290 0.05 22.14 -3.98
N PRO A 291 -1.29 22.33 -3.96
CA PRO A 291 -2.12 21.81 -2.87
C PRO A 291 -1.96 20.29 -2.69
N THR A 292 -1.84 19.88 -1.43
CA THR A 292 -1.78 18.47 -1.06
C THR A 292 -3.05 17.74 -1.48
N GLN A 293 -2.90 16.58 -2.10
CA GLN A 293 -4.02 15.69 -2.44
C GLN A 293 -4.20 14.65 -1.33
N TYR A 294 -5.45 14.39 -0.98
CA TYR A 294 -5.81 13.41 0.05
C TYR A 294 -6.51 12.20 -0.57
N CYS A 295 -6.49 11.11 0.16
CA CYS A 295 -7.18 9.87 -0.22
C CYS A 295 -7.92 9.27 0.97
N LEU A 296 -9.07 8.64 0.70
CA LEU A 296 -9.59 7.59 1.56
C LEU A 296 -8.95 6.27 1.19
N GLU A 297 -8.55 5.49 2.20
CA GLU A 297 -7.95 4.18 2.01
C GLU A 297 -8.73 3.11 2.75
N GLY A 298 -8.99 2.00 2.07
CA GLY A 298 -9.54 0.79 2.67
C GLY A 298 -8.75 -0.44 2.25
N SER A 299 -8.55 -1.36 3.20
CA SER A 299 -7.76 -2.56 3.00
C SER A 299 -8.61 -3.81 3.21
N VAL A 300 -8.55 -4.72 2.24
CA VAL A 300 -9.04 -6.10 2.34
C VAL A 300 -7.83 -6.99 2.62
N PHE A 301 -7.82 -7.67 3.77
CA PHE A 301 -6.62 -8.40 4.20
C PHE A 301 -6.37 -9.67 3.39
N ILE A 302 -7.44 -10.34 2.96
CA ILE A 302 -7.37 -11.63 2.27
C ILE A 302 -8.06 -11.54 0.91
N ALA A 303 -7.24 -11.53 -0.15
CA ALA A 303 -7.67 -11.59 -1.55
C ALA A 303 -6.93 -12.73 -2.28
N GLY A 304 -5.78 -12.48 -2.89
CA GLY A 304 -4.96 -13.53 -3.50
C GLY A 304 -4.53 -14.63 -2.52
N ALA A 305 -4.41 -14.31 -1.24
CA ALA A 305 -4.16 -15.30 -0.19
C ALA A 305 -5.26 -16.37 -0.09
N ALA A 306 -6.53 -16.04 -0.42
CA ALA A 306 -7.60 -17.03 -0.48
C ALA A 306 -7.39 -18.02 -1.63
N ILE A 307 -6.86 -17.56 -2.75
CA ILE A 307 -6.53 -18.43 -3.89
C ILE A 307 -5.32 -19.34 -3.56
N GLN A 308 -4.32 -18.79 -2.85
CA GLN A 308 -3.21 -19.59 -2.33
C GLN A 308 -3.70 -20.67 -1.35
N TRP A 309 -4.65 -20.34 -0.48
CA TRP A 309 -5.26 -21.29 0.44
C TRP A 309 -5.99 -22.43 -0.30
N LEU A 310 -6.74 -22.14 -1.38
CA LEU A 310 -7.33 -23.18 -2.24
C LEU A 310 -6.27 -24.12 -2.83
N ARG A 311 -5.11 -23.58 -3.22
CA ARG A 311 -4.00 -24.33 -3.80
C ARG A 311 -3.22 -25.10 -2.74
N ASP A 312 -2.74 -24.42 -1.70
CA ASP A 312 -1.72 -24.94 -0.81
C ASP A 312 -2.29 -25.76 0.36
N SER A 313 -3.47 -25.38 0.86
CA SER A 313 -4.11 -26.05 2.00
C SER A 313 -5.20 -27.01 1.57
N LEU A 314 -6.15 -26.59 0.75
CA LEU A 314 -7.27 -27.43 0.32
C LEU A 314 -6.93 -28.33 -0.87
N LYS A 315 -5.86 -28.05 -1.62
CA LYS A 315 -5.44 -28.80 -2.82
C LYS A 315 -6.57 -28.91 -3.86
N MET A 316 -7.42 -27.88 -3.94
CA MET A 316 -8.53 -27.83 -4.89
C MET A 316 -8.11 -27.37 -6.28
N ILE A 317 -6.95 -26.71 -6.39
CA ILE A 317 -6.36 -26.24 -7.64
C ILE A 317 -4.85 -26.49 -7.60
N SER A 318 -4.21 -26.60 -8.75
CA SER A 318 -2.75 -26.76 -8.86
C SER A 318 -2.05 -25.41 -9.05
N ASN A 319 -2.73 -24.46 -9.67
CA ASN A 319 -2.24 -23.09 -9.88
C ASN A 319 -3.42 -22.09 -9.92
N ALA A 320 -3.12 -20.80 -9.73
CA ALA A 320 -4.13 -19.75 -9.68
C ALA A 320 -4.92 -19.58 -11.00
N ALA A 321 -4.30 -19.85 -12.15
CA ALA A 321 -4.93 -19.67 -13.46
C ALA A 321 -6.12 -20.63 -13.68
N GLU A 322 -6.13 -21.81 -13.02
CA GLU A 322 -7.23 -22.76 -13.11
C GLU A 322 -8.55 -22.21 -12.57
N THR A 323 -8.48 -21.25 -11.65
CA THR A 323 -9.68 -20.69 -10.98
C THR A 323 -10.65 -20.08 -11.96
N GLU A 324 -10.18 -19.43 -13.02
CA GLU A 324 -11.05 -18.83 -14.03
C GLU A 324 -11.87 -19.88 -14.80
N ALA A 325 -11.22 -20.91 -15.28
CA ALA A 325 -11.89 -21.99 -16.03
C ALA A 325 -12.90 -22.72 -15.15
N ILE A 326 -12.54 -23.01 -13.89
CA ILE A 326 -13.43 -23.65 -12.92
C ILE A 326 -14.63 -22.75 -12.62
N ALA A 327 -14.41 -21.46 -12.36
CA ALA A 327 -15.50 -20.51 -12.07
C ALA A 327 -16.47 -20.37 -13.24
N ARG A 328 -15.98 -20.39 -14.49
CA ARG A 328 -16.79 -20.32 -15.70
C ARG A 328 -17.52 -21.63 -16.03
N SER A 329 -17.15 -22.75 -15.43
CA SER A 329 -17.80 -24.06 -15.66
C SER A 329 -19.19 -24.16 -15.08
N ILE A 330 -19.58 -23.26 -14.18
CA ILE A 330 -20.90 -23.18 -13.53
C ILE A 330 -21.49 -21.78 -13.72
N ALA A 331 -22.81 -21.69 -13.79
CA ALA A 331 -23.51 -20.42 -13.99
C ALA A 331 -23.51 -19.55 -12.72
N HIS A 332 -23.55 -20.15 -11.53
CA HIS A 332 -23.60 -19.49 -10.22
C HIS A 332 -23.11 -20.42 -9.10
N THR A 333 -22.88 -19.87 -7.92
CA THR A 333 -22.37 -20.61 -6.74
C THR A 333 -23.46 -21.44 -6.03
N ASP A 334 -24.70 -21.44 -6.51
CA ASP A 334 -25.87 -22.07 -5.87
C ASP A 334 -26.12 -21.59 -4.42
N GLY A 335 -25.75 -20.33 -4.12
CA GLY A 335 -25.90 -19.73 -2.80
C GLY A 335 -24.76 -20.05 -1.83
N VAL A 336 -23.66 -20.63 -2.32
CA VAL A 336 -22.43 -20.79 -1.53
C VAL A 336 -21.68 -19.46 -1.48
N TYR A 337 -21.30 -19.03 -0.29
CA TYR A 337 -20.45 -17.89 -0.04
C TYR A 337 -19.23 -18.30 0.80
N VAL A 338 -18.06 -17.77 0.47
CA VAL A 338 -16.82 -17.92 1.23
C VAL A 338 -16.46 -16.56 1.81
N VAL A 339 -16.35 -16.45 3.13
CA VAL A 339 -15.84 -15.26 3.82
C VAL A 339 -14.40 -15.56 4.25
N PRO A 340 -13.38 -15.03 3.58
CA PRO A 340 -11.99 -15.43 3.82
C PRO A 340 -11.35 -14.63 4.98
N ALA A 341 -12.00 -14.58 6.14
CA ALA A 341 -11.55 -13.86 7.32
C ALA A 341 -10.45 -14.62 8.10
N PHE A 342 -9.39 -15.11 7.41
CA PHE A 342 -8.36 -15.96 8.02
C PHE A 342 -7.56 -15.27 9.12
N VAL A 343 -7.44 -13.94 9.05
CA VAL A 343 -6.78 -13.06 10.02
C VAL A 343 -7.72 -11.98 10.57
N GLY A 344 -9.03 -12.25 10.55
CA GLY A 344 -10.06 -11.26 10.80
C GLY A 344 -10.51 -10.54 9.54
N LEU A 345 -11.41 -9.58 9.68
CA LEU A 345 -11.91 -8.70 8.62
C LEU A 345 -11.27 -7.32 8.74
N GLY A 346 -10.81 -6.77 7.61
CA GLY A 346 -10.33 -5.40 7.48
C GLY A 346 -11.48 -4.39 7.35
N ALA A 347 -11.21 -3.28 6.66
CA ALA A 347 -12.22 -2.26 6.40
C ALA A 347 -13.42 -2.82 5.61
N PRO A 348 -14.65 -2.36 5.90
CA PRO A 348 -15.02 -1.40 6.94
C PRO A 348 -15.32 -2.04 8.31
N TYR A 349 -15.15 -3.35 8.45
CA TYR A 349 -15.60 -4.13 9.62
C TYR A 349 -14.65 -4.05 10.82
N TRP A 350 -13.32 -4.11 10.60
CA TRP A 350 -12.26 -4.13 11.62
C TRP A 350 -12.53 -5.14 12.75
N ASP A 351 -12.93 -6.36 12.37
CA ASP A 351 -13.20 -7.46 13.29
C ASP A 351 -12.05 -8.47 13.31
N SER A 352 -11.19 -8.37 14.31
CA SER A 352 -10.05 -9.29 14.51
C SER A 352 -10.49 -10.67 15.02
N TYR A 353 -11.71 -10.81 15.51
CA TYR A 353 -12.29 -12.06 16.02
C TYR A 353 -13.05 -12.85 14.95
N ALA A 354 -13.35 -12.24 13.81
CA ALA A 354 -13.92 -12.95 12.66
C ALA A 354 -12.97 -14.06 12.17
N ARG A 355 -13.53 -15.16 11.65
CA ARG A 355 -12.76 -16.26 11.06
C ARG A 355 -13.36 -16.70 9.74
N GLY A 356 -12.52 -17.35 8.91
CA GLY A 356 -12.92 -17.90 7.61
C GLY A 356 -14.13 -18.80 7.72
N THR A 357 -15.15 -18.53 6.92
CA THR A 357 -16.46 -19.19 7.00
C THR A 357 -16.96 -19.52 5.60
N ILE A 358 -17.53 -20.71 5.44
CA ILE A 358 -18.23 -21.13 4.22
C ILE A 358 -19.69 -21.39 4.59
N VAL A 359 -20.63 -20.75 3.91
CA VAL A 359 -22.07 -20.91 4.13
C VAL A 359 -22.80 -21.29 2.84
N GLY A 360 -24.01 -21.79 2.96
CA GLY A 360 -24.87 -22.12 1.81
C GLY A 360 -24.57 -23.49 1.17
N LEU A 361 -23.73 -24.34 1.78
CA LEU A 361 -23.44 -25.68 1.27
C LEU A 361 -24.66 -26.58 1.24
N THR A 362 -24.81 -27.29 0.15
CA THR A 362 -25.80 -28.37 -0.03
C THR A 362 -25.06 -29.67 -0.40
N ARG A 363 -25.77 -30.76 -0.48
CA ARG A 363 -25.19 -32.04 -0.92
C ARG A 363 -24.61 -31.97 -2.35
N GLY A 364 -25.10 -31.06 -3.18
CA GLY A 364 -24.65 -30.85 -4.55
C GLY A 364 -23.48 -29.88 -4.67
N SER A 365 -23.07 -29.22 -3.59
CA SER A 365 -21.95 -28.27 -3.62
C SER A 365 -20.63 -29.01 -3.74
N GLY A 366 -19.80 -28.61 -4.70
CA GLY A 366 -18.50 -29.21 -4.97
C GLY A 366 -17.38 -28.17 -5.14
N GLN A 367 -16.27 -28.62 -5.70
CA GLN A 367 -15.08 -27.81 -5.95
C GLN A 367 -15.42 -26.51 -6.71
N ALA A 368 -16.22 -26.59 -7.78
CA ALA A 368 -16.52 -25.45 -8.62
C ALA A 368 -17.24 -24.33 -7.85
N GLN A 369 -18.22 -24.67 -7.00
CA GLN A 369 -18.91 -23.70 -6.18
C GLN A 369 -17.96 -23.02 -5.18
N ILE A 370 -17.07 -23.77 -4.52
CA ILE A 370 -16.12 -23.22 -3.53
C ILE A 370 -15.09 -22.31 -4.21
N VAL A 371 -14.50 -22.76 -5.33
CA VAL A 371 -13.50 -21.97 -6.08
C VAL A 371 -14.12 -20.66 -6.58
N ARG A 372 -15.30 -20.73 -7.19
CA ARG A 372 -16.01 -19.55 -7.69
C ARG A 372 -16.41 -18.62 -6.55
N ALA A 373 -16.98 -19.13 -5.46
CA ALA A 373 -17.36 -18.32 -4.30
C ALA A 373 -16.14 -17.64 -3.66
N THR A 374 -14.95 -18.26 -3.73
CA THR A 374 -13.71 -17.65 -3.26
C THR A 374 -13.29 -16.49 -4.16
N LEU A 375 -13.37 -16.60 -5.50
CA LEU A 375 -13.13 -15.47 -6.40
C LEU A 375 -14.15 -14.35 -6.18
N GLU A 376 -15.44 -14.70 -6.12
CA GLU A 376 -16.50 -13.72 -5.89
C GLU A 376 -16.36 -12.98 -4.55
N SER A 377 -15.80 -13.64 -3.52
CA SER A 377 -15.56 -13.02 -2.21
C SER A 377 -14.60 -11.83 -2.27
N ILE A 378 -13.63 -11.86 -3.18
CA ILE A 378 -12.69 -10.75 -3.39
C ILE A 378 -13.45 -9.52 -3.91
N ALA A 379 -14.36 -9.74 -4.86
CA ALA A 379 -15.16 -8.67 -5.44
C ALA A 379 -16.21 -8.12 -4.45
N TYR A 380 -16.81 -8.95 -3.62
CA TYR A 380 -17.74 -8.49 -2.57
C TYR A 380 -17.02 -7.63 -1.52
N GLN A 381 -15.85 -8.05 -1.02
CA GLN A 381 -15.08 -7.26 -0.07
C GLN A 381 -14.64 -5.92 -0.67
N THR A 382 -14.26 -5.91 -1.95
CA THR A 382 -13.97 -4.67 -2.68
C THR A 382 -15.18 -3.75 -2.72
N ARG A 383 -16.38 -4.28 -2.95
CA ARG A 383 -17.62 -3.51 -2.92
C ARG A 383 -17.90 -2.93 -1.52
N ASP A 384 -17.74 -3.72 -0.45
CA ASP A 384 -17.92 -3.22 0.92
C ASP A 384 -17.10 -1.96 1.19
N VAL A 385 -15.83 -1.96 0.75
CA VAL A 385 -14.94 -0.81 0.93
C VAL A 385 -15.34 0.37 0.04
N LEU A 386 -15.69 0.12 -1.22
CA LEU A 386 -16.09 1.19 -2.16
C LEU A 386 -17.42 1.84 -1.78
N ASP A 387 -18.40 1.06 -1.29
CA ASP A 387 -19.65 1.60 -0.76
C ASP A 387 -19.37 2.53 0.45
N ALA A 388 -18.45 2.14 1.34
CA ALA A 388 -17.99 2.99 2.43
C ALA A 388 -17.27 4.26 1.95
N MET A 389 -16.41 4.17 0.94
CA MET A 389 -15.72 5.33 0.35
C MET A 389 -16.69 6.34 -0.25
N GLN A 390 -17.70 5.87 -0.98
CA GLN A 390 -18.73 6.73 -1.57
C GLN A 390 -19.61 7.37 -0.49
N ALA A 391 -19.96 6.62 0.56
CA ALA A 391 -20.75 7.13 1.68
C ALA A 391 -20.02 8.23 2.46
N ASP A 392 -18.70 8.07 2.69
CA ASP A 392 -17.89 9.05 3.42
C ASP A 392 -17.57 10.30 2.59
N SER A 393 -17.26 10.13 1.32
CA SER A 393 -16.80 11.22 0.46
C SER A 393 -17.93 11.97 -0.23
N GLY A 394 -19.11 11.34 -0.41
CA GLY A 394 -20.18 11.84 -1.26
C GLY A 394 -19.85 11.84 -2.76
N LEU A 395 -18.68 11.27 -3.14
CA LEU A 395 -18.24 11.19 -4.52
C LEU A 395 -18.78 9.94 -5.20
N THR A 396 -19.12 10.05 -6.48
CA THR A 396 -19.50 8.89 -7.29
C THR A 396 -18.27 8.26 -7.91
N LEU A 397 -18.26 6.92 -7.99
CA LEU A 397 -17.20 6.15 -8.63
C LEU A 397 -17.50 6.05 -10.15
N PRO A 398 -16.73 6.71 -11.03
CA PRO A 398 -16.98 6.62 -12.47
C PRO A 398 -16.48 5.28 -13.06
N ALA A 399 -15.40 4.76 -12.55
CA ALA A 399 -14.80 3.47 -12.90
C ALA A 399 -13.81 3.06 -11.82
N LEU A 400 -13.58 1.75 -11.66
CA LEU A 400 -12.52 1.21 -10.82
C LEU A 400 -11.28 0.89 -11.67
N ARG A 401 -10.14 1.52 -11.39
CA ARG A 401 -8.85 1.18 -11.99
C ARG A 401 -8.15 0.09 -11.19
N VAL A 402 -7.65 -0.93 -11.86
CA VAL A 402 -7.14 -2.14 -11.18
C VAL A 402 -5.74 -2.48 -11.61
N ASP A 403 -4.94 -3.00 -10.67
CA ASP A 403 -3.61 -3.54 -10.90
C ASP A 403 -3.29 -4.70 -9.93
N GLY A 404 -2.08 -5.23 -10.01
CA GLY A 404 -1.64 -6.36 -9.20
C GLY A 404 -1.86 -7.71 -9.88
N GLY A 405 -1.33 -8.78 -9.26
CA GLY A 405 -1.22 -10.09 -9.91
C GLY A 405 -2.54 -10.77 -10.24
N ALA A 406 -3.63 -10.50 -9.52
CA ALA A 406 -4.90 -11.18 -9.75
C ALA A 406 -5.78 -10.55 -10.86
N VAL A 407 -5.40 -9.37 -11.38
CA VAL A 407 -6.20 -8.69 -12.43
C VAL A 407 -6.16 -9.38 -13.79
N VAL A 408 -5.26 -10.34 -13.97
CA VAL A 408 -5.20 -11.20 -15.18
C VAL A 408 -6.39 -12.15 -15.28
N ASN A 409 -7.09 -12.40 -14.17
CA ASN A 409 -8.29 -13.24 -14.14
C ASN A 409 -9.51 -12.44 -14.64
N ASP A 410 -9.88 -12.67 -15.88
CA ASP A 410 -10.97 -11.94 -16.54
C ASP A 410 -12.35 -12.26 -15.92
N PHE A 411 -12.53 -13.45 -15.33
CA PHE A 411 -13.78 -13.76 -14.61
C PHE A 411 -13.92 -12.87 -13.37
N LEU A 412 -12.84 -12.75 -12.58
CA LEU A 412 -12.84 -11.90 -11.39
C LEU A 412 -13.11 -10.42 -11.76
N MET A 413 -12.45 -9.92 -12.81
CA MET A 413 -12.63 -8.53 -13.24
C MET A 413 -14.03 -8.25 -13.77
N GLN A 414 -14.62 -9.19 -14.52
CA GLN A 414 -16.00 -9.06 -14.99
C GLN A 414 -16.97 -9.12 -13.81
N PHE A 415 -16.82 -10.07 -12.89
CA PHE A 415 -17.67 -10.16 -11.71
C PHE A 415 -17.53 -8.91 -10.82
N GLN A 416 -16.31 -8.33 -10.73
CA GLN A 416 -16.09 -7.07 -10.03
C GLN A 416 -16.89 -5.92 -10.65
N ALA A 417 -16.87 -5.78 -11.99
CA ALA A 417 -17.68 -4.77 -12.68
C ALA A 417 -19.17 -5.00 -12.45
N ASP A 418 -19.61 -6.25 -12.55
CA ASP A 418 -21.01 -6.64 -12.36
C ASP A 418 -21.50 -6.32 -10.94
N ILE A 419 -20.74 -6.68 -9.91
CA ILE A 419 -21.16 -6.49 -8.52
C ILE A 419 -21.09 -5.04 -8.05
N LEU A 420 -20.20 -4.24 -8.64
CA LEU A 420 -20.11 -2.80 -8.39
C LEU A 420 -21.18 -2.03 -9.19
N GLY A 421 -21.47 -2.47 -10.41
CA GLY A 421 -22.33 -1.75 -11.36
C GLY A 421 -21.63 -0.56 -12.00
N VAL A 422 -20.30 -0.55 -12.04
CA VAL A 422 -19.45 0.43 -12.72
C VAL A 422 -18.35 -0.27 -13.50
N PRO A 423 -17.80 0.36 -14.56
CA PRO A 423 -16.70 -0.22 -15.32
C PRO A 423 -15.47 -0.52 -14.46
N VAL A 424 -14.80 -1.63 -14.76
CA VAL A 424 -13.47 -1.96 -14.23
C VAL A 424 -12.46 -1.82 -15.36
N GLN A 425 -11.40 -1.05 -15.13
CA GLN A 425 -10.40 -0.70 -16.14
C GLN A 425 -9.03 -1.27 -15.75
N ARG A 426 -8.50 -2.19 -16.58
CA ARG A 426 -7.15 -2.73 -16.47
C ARG A 426 -6.23 -1.93 -17.40
N PRO A 427 -5.12 -1.33 -16.90
CA PRO A 427 -4.18 -0.59 -17.72
C PRO A 427 -3.28 -1.53 -18.53
N SER A 428 -2.69 -1.01 -19.59
CA SER A 428 -1.70 -1.73 -20.41
C SER A 428 -0.37 -1.96 -19.69
N VAL A 429 0.00 -1.06 -18.75
CA VAL A 429 1.17 -1.20 -17.88
C VAL A 429 0.69 -1.55 -16.48
N THR A 430 1.00 -2.76 -16.03
CA THR A 430 0.59 -3.28 -14.71
C THR A 430 1.55 -2.93 -13.57
N GLU A 431 2.76 -2.45 -13.87
CA GLU A 431 3.76 -1.98 -12.91
C GLU A 431 3.46 -0.54 -12.43
N THR A 432 2.22 -0.29 -12.04
CA THR A 432 1.69 1.05 -11.74
C THR A 432 2.34 1.70 -10.53
N THR A 433 2.77 0.92 -9.54
CA THR A 433 3.49 1.39 -8.35
C THR A 433 4.82 2.03 -8.74
N ALA A 434 5.67 1.29 -9.46
CA ALA A 434 6.96 1.79 -9.92
C ALA A 434 6.80 2.94 -10.92
N LEU A 435 5.81 2.85 -11.82
CA LEU A 435 5.51 3.90 -12.80
C LEU A 435 5.06 5.20 -12.12
N GLY A 436 4.30 5.11 -11.02
CA GLY A 436 3.88 6.30 -10.26
C GLY A 436 5.06 7.05 -9.65
N ALA A 437 6.03 6.33 -9.07
CA ALA A 437 7.26 6.95 -8.58
C ALA A 437 8.12 7.53 -9.72
N ALA A 438 8.14 6.86 -10.88
CA ALA A 438 8.78 7.40 -12.09
C ALA A 438 8.14 8.71 -12.54
N TYR A 439 6.80 8.77 -12.57
CA TYR A 439 6.07 9.97 -12.95
C TYR A 439 6.33 11.14 -11.99
N LEU A 440 6.32 10.89 -10.68
CA LEU A 440 6.65 11.92 -9.67
C LEU A 440 8.07 12.46 -9.89
N ALA A 441 9.05 11.58 -10.11
CA ALA A 441 10.44 12.00 -10.38
C ALA A 441 10.56 12.74 -11.71
N GLY A 442 9.91 12.23 -12.76
CA GLY A 442 9.96 12.82 -14.09
C GLY A 442 9.32 14.21 -14.17
N LEU A 443 8.22 14.43 -13.43
CA LEU A 443 7.60 15.77 -13.31
C LEU A 443 8.56 16.77 -12.66
N ALA A 444 9.30 16.38 -11.64
CA ALA A 444 10.23 17.25 -10.94
C ALA A 444 11.41 17.72 -11.81
N VAL A 445 11.82 16.90 -12.78
CA VAL A 445 12.92 17.21 -13.72
C VAL A 445 12.44 17.61 -15.13
N ASN A 446 11.14 17.85 -15.31
CA ASN A 446 10.51 18.17 -16.59
C ASN A 446 10.73 17.09 -17.68
N TYR A 447 10.85 15.82 -17.29
CA TYR A 447 10.86 14.69 -18.23
C TYR A 447 9.47 14.45 -18.80
N TRP A 448 8.41 14.63 -18.01
CA TRP A 448 7.04 14.88 -18.39
C TRP A 448 6.66 16.29 -17.95
N SER A 449 5.96 17.02 -18.81
CA SER A 449 5.66 18.45 -18.60
C SER A 449 4.51 18.67 -17.61
N SER A 450 3.59 17.72 -17.48
CA SER A 450 2.39 17.86 -16.66
C SER A 450 1.71 16.52 -16.35
N GLN A 451 0.81 16.53 -15.35
CA GLN A 451 -0.09 15.39 -15.10
C GLN A 451 -1.03 15.11 -16.28
N ASP A 452 -1.41 16.13 -17.06
CA ASP A 452 -2.26 15.95 -18.25
C ASP A 452 -1.54 15.16 -19.33
N GLU A 453 -0.23 15.41 -19.56
CA GLU A 453 0.59 14.61 -20.48
C GLU A 453 0.63 13.15 -20.04
N ILE A 454 0.87 12.89 -18.75
CA ILE A 454 0.87 11.54 -18.18
C ILE A 454 -0.49 10.87 -18.34
N GLN A 455 -1.57 11.60 -18.07
CA GLN A 455 -2.93 11.07 -18.19
C GLN A 455 -3.28 10.69 -19.63
N GLN A 456 -2.77 11.44 -20.62
CA GLN A 456 -2.94 11.10 -22.05
C GLN A 456 -2.17 9.85 -22.46
N GLN A 457 -1.08 9.53 -21.77
CA GLN A 457 -0.29 8.30 -22.00
C GLN A 457 -0.87 7.09 -21.27
N TRP A 458 -1.69 7.30 -20.25
CA TRP A 458 -2.33 6.21 -19.52
C TRP A 458 -3.29 5.46 -20.44
N ALA A 459 -2.94 4.23 -20.80
CA ALA A 459 -3.68 3.44 -21.76
C ALA A 459 -4.41 2.28 -21.08
N ILE A 460 -5.69 2.11 -21.45
CA ILE A 460 -6.50 0.96 -21.01
C ILE A 460 -6.19 -0.23 -21.92
N GLU A 461 -5.82 -1.36 -21.35
CA GLU A 461 -5.73 -2.63 -22.06
C GLU A 461 -7.12 -3.22 -22.24
N LYS A 462 -7.92 -3.23 -21.14
CA LYS A 462 -9.27 -3.80 -21.17
C LYS A 462 -10.21 -3.08 -20.21
N THR A 463 -11.43 -2.82 -20.67
CA THR A 463 -12.56 -2.39 -19.86
C THR A 463 -13.55 -3.54 -19.71
N PHE A 464 -13.98 -3.80 -18.49
CA PHE A 464 -15.05 -4.75 -18.17
C PHE A 464 -16.29 -3.94 -17.80
N GLU A 465 -17.28 -3.98 -18.68
CA GLU A 465 -18.56 -3.29 -18.47
C GLU A 465 -19.50 -4.13 -17.59
N PRO A 466 -20.30 -3.51 -16.71
CA PRO A 466 -21.26 -4.25 -15.89
C PRO A 466 -22.43 -4.76 -16.74
N HIS A 467 -22.70 -6.07 -16.64
CA HIS A 467 -23.79 -6.72 -17.36
C HIS A 467 -24.92 -7.21 -16.44
N MET A 468 -24.64 -7.35 -15.14
CA MET A 468 -25.60 -7.84 -14.15
C MET A 468 -26.70 -6.81 -13.85
N SER A 469 -27.93 -7.26 -13.79
CA SER A 469 -29.06 -6.39 -13.41
C SER A 469 -28.93 -5.87 -11.97
N ALA A 470 -29.53 -4.72 -11.68
CA ALA A 470 -29.51 -4.15 -10.33
C ALA A 470 -30.13 -5.10 -9.28
N ASP A 471 -31.21 -5.79 -9.66
CA ASP A 471 -31.92 -6.74 -8.75
C ASP A 471 -31.06 -7.96 -8.42
N GLU A 472 -30.39 -8.53 -9.43
CA GLU A 472 -29.48 -9.67 -9.24
C GLU A 472 -28.29 -9.26 -8.37
N ARG A 473 -27.66 -8.11 -8.68
CA ARG A 473 -26.58 -7.53 -7.88
C ARG A 473 -27.00 -7.33 -6.41
N ALA A 474 -28.19 -6.77 -6.17
CA ALA A 474 -28.69 -6.55 -4.83
C ALA A 474 -28.93 -7.88 -4.09
N LYS A 475 -29.49 -8.89 -4.78
CA LYS A 475 -29.71 -10.23 -4.23
C LYS A 475 -28.43 -10.91 -3.83
N LEU A 476 -27.42 -10.92 -4.71
CA LEU A 476 -26.12 -11.55 -4.44
C LEU A 476 -25.39 -10.84 -3.29
N TYR A 477 -25.38 -9.51 -3.30
CA TYR A 477 -24.73 -8.73 -2.25
C TYR A 477 -25.43 -8.88 -0.88
N SER A 478 -26.76 -8.94 -0.84
CA SER A 478 -27.48 -9.27 0.40
C SER A 478 -27.12 -10.65 0.94
N GLY A 479 -26.88 -11.63 0.06
CA GLY A 479 -26.37 -12.95 0.44
C GLY A 479 -24.98 -12.86 1.07
N TRP A 480 -24.07 -12.06 0.48
CA TRP A 480 -22.74 -11.78 1.00
C TRP A 480 -22.77 -11.16 2.40
N GLN A 481 -23.57 -10.10 2.59
CA GLN A 481 -23.71 -9.44 3.89
C GLN A 481 -24.14 -10.41 4.99
N ARG A 482 -25.12 -11.30 4.69
CA ARG A 482 -25.54 -12.35 5.62
C ARG A 482 -24.42 -13.36 5.91
N ALA A 483 -23.56 -13.67 4.94
CA ALA A 483 -22.43 -14.57 5.14
C ALA A 483 -21.38 -13.92 6.05
N VAL A 484 -21.07 -12.64 5.83
CA VAL A 484 -20.17 -11.86 6.69
C VAL A 484 -20.65 -11.84 8.13
N ASP A 485 -21.96 -11.62 8.36
CA ASP A 485 -22.54 -11.62 9.71
C ASP A 485 -22.40 -12.98 10.44
N ARG A 486 -22.24 -14.09 9.71
CA ARG A 486 -21.95 -15.41 10.30
C ARG A 486 -20.47 -15.61 10.65
N ALA A 487 -19.59 -14.85 10.01
CA ALA A 487 -18.14 -14.92 10.24
C ALA A 487 -17.65 -13.99 11.36
N LYS A 488 -18.42 -12.92 11.65
CA LYS A 488 -18.09 -11.94 12.71
C LYS A 488 -18.08 -12.56 14.09
N ALA A 489 -17.22 -12.01 14.98
CA ALA A 489 -17.13 -12.38 16.39
C ALA A 489 -17.07 -13.89 16.62
N TRP A 490 -16.40 -14.63 15.75
CA TRP A 490 -16.31 -16.10 15.84
C TRP A 490 -15.51 -16.57 17.06
N LEU A 491 -14.42 -15.85 17.38
CA LEU A 491 -13.67 -16.07 18.61
C LEU A 491 -14.29 -15.20 19.70
N ALA A 492 -14.88 -15.82 20.71
CA ALA A 492 -15.46 -15.13 21.86
C ALA A 492 -14.39 -14.64 22.82
#